data_77e3ab3905f1429d330d7260d22c3dab
#
_entry.id   77e3ab3905f1429d330d7260d22c3dab
#
_cell.length_a   1.000
_cell.length_b   1.000
_cell.length_c   1.000
_cell.angle_alpha   90.00
_cell.angle_beta   90.00
_cell.angle_gamma   90.00
#
_symmetry.space_group_name_H-M   'P 1'
#
loop_
_entity.id
_entity.type
_entity.pdbx_description
1 polymer ?
#
loop_
_entity_poly.entity_id
_entity_poly.type
_entity_poly.pdbx_seq_one_letter_code
_entity_poly.pdbx_strand_id
1 'polypeptide(L)'
;MKLGLKTWSSNKDFMSPAETLYRKGVYDYIELYVNPASADTDALEWRKLKIPFQLHAPHSYSGLNLSLKSKEAENRQLIRKVDFFRKQLNPSYIIFHPGLEGKLEETLRQLKVFKTEFPEVFEKVIIENKPKLGLKGELCLGAMPQEIGQIMDSIGIGFCLDIGHAIYYAAWAKLPWQKIVEEFNALKPRAYHLSDGDIASFKDMHEHFGSGNFDFEKIMTMIPGDSFLAIETKRDSWKDLNDFEKDVDFIKRYLK
;
A
#
# COMPACT_ATOMS: atom_id res chain seq x y z
N MET A 1 8.88 -15.13 3.43
CA MET A 1 8.17 -13.95 2.92
C MET A 1 6.82 -14.37 2.37
N LYS A 2 5.78 -13.57 2.56
CA LYS A 2 4.45 -13.82 1.97
C LYS A 2 4.24 -12.85 0.82
N LEU A 3 4.01 -13.37 -0.39
CA LEU A 3 3.78 -12.54 -1.59
C LEU A 3 2.31 -12.17 -1.73
N GLY A 4 2.03 -10.91 -2.01
CA GLY A 4 0.69 -10.36 -2.19
C GLY A 4 0.39 -9.92 -3.62
N LEU A 5 -0.81 -10.27 -4.11
CA LEU A 5 -1.40 -9.71 -5.31
C LEU A 5 -2.17 -8.44 -4.95
N LYS A 6 -1.74 -7.27 -5.42
CA LYS A 6 -2.53 -6.04 -5.28
C LYS A 6 -3.53 -5.89 -6.42
N THR A 7 -4.80 -5.66 -6.08
CA THR A 7 -5.89 -5.47 -7.05
C THR A 7 -6.99 -4.58 -6.49
N TRP A 8 -7.94 -4.18 -7.32
CA TRP A 8 -9.05 -3.29 -6.97
C TRP A 8 -10.34 -4.06 -6.73
N SER A 9 -11.07 -3.71 -5.68
CA SER A 9 -12.35 -4.33 -5.34
C SER A 9 -13.41 -4.25 -6.43
N SER A 10 -13.32 -3.26 -7.31
CA SER A 10 -14.23 -3.09 -8.45
C SER A 10 -13.89 -3.98 -9.66
N ASN A 11 -12.70 -4.57 -9.73
CA ASN A 11 -12.31 -5.41 -10.86
C ASN A 11 -12.59 -6.90 -10.60
N LYS A 12 -13.82 -7.32 -10.89
CA LYS A 12 -14.26 -8.71 -10.69
C LYS A 12 -13.70 -9.67 -11.73
N ASP A 13 -13.27 -9.18 -12.88
CA ASP A 13 -12.66 -10.01 -13.93
C ASP A 13 -11.37 -10.69 -13.43
N PHE A 14 -10.70 -10.09 -12.43
CA PHE A 14 -9.53 -10.68 -11.81
C PHE A 14 -9.84 -11.84 -10.84
N MET A 15 -11.08 -12.05 -10.42
CA MET A 15 -11.39 -13.06 -9.41
C MET A 15 -11.00 -14.48 -9.87
N SER A 16 -11.37 -14.88 -11.08
CA SER A 16 -11.05 -16.21 -11.61
C SER A 16 -9.54 -16.42 -11.86
N PRO A 17 -8.81 -15.50 -12.54
CA PRO A 17 -7.36 -15.63 -12.65
C PRO A 17 -6.64 -15.57 -11.28
N ALA A 18 -7.09 -14.75 -10.34
CA ALA A 18 -6.51 -14.70 -9.01
C ALA A 18 -6.67 -16.04 -8.27
N GLU A 19 -7.86 -16.64 -8.29
CA GLU A 19 -8.06 -17.95 -7.67
C GLU A 19 -7.17 -19.02 -8.31
N THR A 20 -7.03 -18.99 -9.64
CA THR A 20 -6.18 -19.92 -10.39
C THR A 20 -4.72 -19.81 -9.97
N LEU A 21 -4.16 -18.59 -9.90
CA LEU A 21 -2.78 -18.36 -9.49
C LEU A 21 -2.54 -18.69 -8.01
N TYR A 22 -3.51 -18.39 -7.14
CA TYR A 22 -3.43 -18.77 -5.72
C TYR A 22 -3.36 -20.28 -5.55
N ARG A 23 -4.21 -21.05 -6.25
CA ARG A 23 -4.18 -22.53 -6.22
C ARG A 23 -2.88 -23.13 -6.74
N LYS A 24 -2.20 -22.43 -7.67
CA LYS A 24 -0.85 -22.79 -8.16
C LYS A 24 0.26 -22.42 -7.17
N GLY A 25 -0.03 -21.72 -6.07
CA GLY A 25 0.99 -21.25 -5.12
C GLY A 25 1.87 -20.12 -5.67
N VAL A 26 1.34 -19.32 -6.60
CA VAL A 26 2.07 -18.19 -7.17
C VAL A 26 2.22 -17.08 -6.14
N TYR A 27 1.19 -16.85 -5.31
CA TYR A 27 1.15 -15.84 -4.27
C TYR A 27 0.37 -16.34 -3.03
N ASP A 28 0.42 -15.60 -1.90
CA ASP A 28 -0.10 -16.04 -0.60
C ASP A 28 -1.35 -15.30 -0.14
N TYR A 29 -1.59 -14.06 -0.60
CA TYR A 29 -2.72 -13.23 -0.18
C TYR A 29 -3.08 -12.19 -1.24
N ILE A 30 -4.31 -11.68 -1.19
CA ILE A 30 -4.73 -10.52 -1.97
C ILE A 30 -4.67 -9.27 -1.08
N GLU A 31 -3.98 -8.23 -1.55
CA GLU A 31 -4.14 -6.88 -1.02
C GLU A 31 -5.20 -6.16 -1.87
N LEU A 32 -6.39 -6.02 -1.28
CA LEU A 32 -7.55 -5.49 -1.99
C LEU A 32 -7.70 -3.99 -1.73
N TYR A 33 -7.48 -3.19 -2.75
CA TYR A 33 -7.77 -1.76 -2.71
C TYR A 33 -9.29 -1.55 -2.69
N VAL A 34 -9.80 -0.93 -1.63
CA VAL A 34 -11.24 -0.63 -1.47
C VAL A 34 -11.60 0.56 -2.34
N ASN A 35 -12.08 0.30 -3.55
CA ASN A 35 -12.48 1.36 -4.47
C ASN A 35 -13.75 2.05 -3.94
N PRO A 36 -13.80 3.40 -3.85
CA PRO A 36 -14.99 4.12 -3.43
C PRO A 36 -16.25 3.81 -4.25
N ALA A 37 -16.08 3.52 -5.53
CA ALA A 37 -17.18 3.18 -6.45
C ALA A 37 -17.68 1.73 -6.31
N SER A 38 -16.96 0.86 -5.57
CA SER A 38 -17.42 -0.52 -5.36
C SER A 38 -18.74 -0.58 -4.59
N ALA A 39 -19.61 -1.48 -4.99
CA ALA A 39 -20.80 -1.81 -4.20
C ALA A 39 -20.43 -2.64 -2.95
N ASP A 40 -21.27 -2.62 -1.92
CA ASP A 40 -21.05 -3.46 -0.73
C ASP A 40 -21.09 -4.95 -1.10
N THR A 41 -21.88 -5.33 -2.12
CA THR A 41 -21.91 -6.69 -2.67
C THR A 41 -20.54 -7.16 -3.20
N ASP A 42 -19.65 -6.26 -3.61
CA ASP A 42 -18.33 -6.63 -4.11
C ASP A 42 -17.48 -7.29 -3.02
N ALA A 43 -17.57 -6.83 -1.77
CA ALA A 43 -16.88 -7.48 -0.64
C ALA A 43 -17.39 -8.93 -0.43
N LEU A 44 -18.69 -9.15 -0.62
CA LEU A 44 -19.28 -10.48 -0.51
C LEU A 44 -18.84 -11.42 -1.65
N GLU A 45 -18.67 -10.88 -2.85
CA GLU A 45 -18.14 -11.66 -3.98
C GLU A 45 -16.66 -12.04 -3.71
N TRP A 46 -15.80 -11.09 -3.37
CA TRP A 46 -14.38 -11.37 -3.07
C TRP A 46 -14.22 -12.40 -1.95
N ARG A 47 -15.08 -12.38 -0.92
CA ARG A 47 -15.05 -13.36 0.18
C ARG A 47 -15.23 -14.81 -0.28
N LYS A 48 -15.86 -15.05 -1.45
CA LYS A 48 -16.08 -16.41 -1.98
C LYS A 48 -14.79 -17.12 -2.36
N LEU A 49 -13.72 -16.38 -2.67
CA LEU A 49 -12.44 -16.95 -3.14
C LEU A 49 -11.69 -17.77 -2.09
N LYS A 50 -12.00 -17.63 -0.78
CA LYS A 50 -11.30 -18.35 0.31
C LYS A 50 -9.79 -18.10 0.35
N ILE A 51 -9.33 -16.96 -0.13
CA ILE A 51 -7.95 -16.50 -0.12
C ILE A 51 -7.78 -15.57 1.09
N PRO A 52 -6.62 -15.54 1.78
CA PRO A 52 -6.35 -14.49 2.76
C PRO A 52 -6.36 -13.10 2.14
N PHE A 53 -6.99 -12.14 2.82
CA PHE A 53 -7.05 -10.76 2.35
C PHE A 53 -6.33 -9.81 3.30
N GLN A 54 -5.71 -8.81 2.72
CA GLN A 54 -5.34 -7.55 3.36
C GLN A 54 -6.11 -6.43 2.66
N LEU A 55 -6.29 -5.29 3.33
CA LEU A 55 -7.01 -4.18 2.72
C LEU A 55 -6.10 -2.98 2.53
N HIS A 56 -6.34 -2.27 1.44
CA HIS A 56 -5.80 -0.96 1.19
C HIS A 56 -6.96 0.04 1.10
N ALA A 57 -6.98 1.04 1.98
CA ALA A 57 -7.99 2.09 1.97
C ALA A 57 -7.86 2.97 0.72
N PRO A 58 -8.91 3.68 0.31
CA PRO A 58 -8.81 4.67 -0.77
C PRO A 58 -7.67 5.66 -0.48
N HIS A 59 -6.91 6.03 -1.51
CA HIS A 59 -5.89 7.08 -1.41
C HIS A 59 -6.50 8.46 -1.73
N SER A 60 -5.70 9.51 -1.61
CA SER A 60 -6.16 10.91 -1.71
C SER A 60 -6.83 11.24 -3.05
N TYR A 61 -6.35 10.66 -4.16
CA TYR A 61 -6.98 10.83 -5.49
C TYR A 61 -8.35 10.15 -5.60
N SER A 62 -8.64 9.22 -4.71
CA SER A 62 -9.94 8.55 -4.61
C SER A 62 -10.78 9.07 -3.43
N GLY A 63 -10.39 10.23 -2.87
CA GLY A 63 -11.19 11.01 -1.92
C GLY A 63 -10.74 10.95 -0.47
N LEU A 64 -10.00 9.90 -0.02
CA LEU A 64 -9.56 9.81 1.37
C LEU A 64 -8.27 10.59 1.59
N ASN A 65 -8.40 11.83 2.05
CA ASN A 65 -7.28 12.72 2.33
C ASN A 65 -7.33 13.24 3.78
N LEU A 66 -6.56 12.60 4.65
CA LEU A 66 -6.55 12.87 6.09
C LEU A 66 -5.91 14.22 6.46
N SER A 67 -5.16 14.84 5.54
CA SER A 67 -4.44 16.08 5.81
C SER A 67 -5.27 17.35 5.60
N LEU A 68 -6.51 17.21 5.09
CA LEU A 68 -7.41 18.33 4.81
C LEU A 68 -8.67 18.26 5.69
N LYS A 69 -8.90 19.29 6.50
CA LYS A 69 -10.10 19.41 7.35
C LYS A 69 -11.40 19.37 6.54
N SER A 70 -11.40 19.96 5.34
CA SER A 70 -12.56 19.96 4.44
C SER A 70 -12.98 18.57 3.96
N LYS A 71 -12.08 17.57 4.07
CA LYS A 71 -12.32 16.19 3.67
C LYS A 71 -12.82 15.28 4.80
N GLU A 72 -12.92 15.77 6.04
CA GLU A 72 -13.25 14.95 7.20
C GLU A 72 -14.57 14.17 7.05
N ALA A 73 -15.62 14.80 6.53
CA ALA A 73 -16.92 14.13 6.34
C ALA A 73 -16.86 13.04 5.26
N GLU A 74 -16.17 13.30 4.14
CA GLU A 74 -15.93 12.32 3.08
C GLU A 74 -15.02 11.18 3.57
N ASN A 75 -13.94 11.51 4.27
CA ASN A 75 -13.04 10.52 4.89
C ASN A 75 -13.81 9.56 5.79
N ARG A 76 -14.72 10.08 6.62
CA ARG A 76 -15.56 9.26 7.52
C ARG A 76 -16.43 8.28 6.74
N GLN A 77 -17.01 8.70 5.61
CA GLN A 77 -17.82 7.82 4.76
C GLN A 77 -16.96 6.71 4.12
N LEU A 78 -15.77 7.06 3.64
CA LEU A 78 -14.84 6.10 3.05
C LEU A 78 -14.32 5.10 4.08
N ILE A 79 -14.06 5.54 5.32
CA ILE A 79 -13.66 4.63 6.41
C ILE A 79 -14.80 3.67 6.78
N ARG A 80 -16.07 4.11 6.78
CA ARG A 80 -17.20 3.20 6.95
C ARG A 80 -17.25 2.12 5.87
N LYS A 81 -16.95 2.47 4.62
CA LYS A 81 -16.84 1.49 3.53
C LYS A 81 -15.70 0.50 3.78
N VAL A 82 -14.53 1.00 4.17
CA VAL A 82 -13.40 0.14 4.56
C VAL A 82 -13.78 -0.81 5.70
N ASP A 83 -14.52 -0.31 6.71
CA ASP A 83 -15.01 -1.16 7.82
C ASP A 83 -15.96 -2.25 7.34
N PHE A 84 -16.85 -1.96 6.38
CA PHE A 84 -17.70 -2.97 5.78
C PHE A 84 -16.86 -4.09 5.12
N PHE A 85 -15.86 -3.74 4.31
CA PHE A 85 -14.94 -4.70 3.70
C PHE A 85 -14.14 -5.46 4.75
N ARG A 86 -13.66 -4.80 5.81
CA ARG A 86 -12.98 -5.44 6.95
C ARG A 86 -13.83 -6.53 7.59
N LYS A 87 -15.12 -6.25 7.85
CA LYS A 87 -16.06 -7.22 8.43
C LYS A 87 -16.26 -8.45 7.55
N GLN A 88 -16.22 -8.28 6.23
CA GLN A 88 -16.43 -9.38 5.29
C GLN A 88 -15.17 -10.21 5.05
N LEU A 89 -13.99 -9.58 4.99
CA LEU A 89 -12.75 -10.20 4.54
C LEU A 89 -11.76 -10.50 5.67
N ASN A 90 -11.97 -9.96 6.87
CA ASN A 90 -11.18 -10.16 8.08
C ASN A 90 -9.65 -10.01 7.85
N PRO A 91 -9.16 -8.86 7.34
CA PRO A 91 -7.74 -8.65 7.09
C PRO A 91 -6.94 -8.63 8.39
N SER A 92 -5.63 -8.92 8.32
CA SER A 92 -4.73 -8.73 9.45
C SER A 92 -4.15 -7.32 9.53
N TYR A 93 -4.16 -6.58 8.41
CA TYR A 93 -3.86 -5.15 8.38
C TYR A 93 -4.68 -4.41 7.32
N ILE A 94 -4.76 -3.08 7.48
CA ILE A 94 -5.42 -2.15 6.56
C ILE A 94 -4.48 -0.97 6.35
N ILE A 95 -4.09 -0.72 5.10
CA ILE A 95 -3.17 0.36 4.75
C ILE A 95 -3.93 1.67 4.58
N PHE A 96 -3.42 2.73 5.21
CA PHE A 96 -3.87 4.11 5.04
C PHE A 96 -2.72 4.98 4.57
N HIS A 97 -3.02 6.04 3.80
CA HIS A 97 -2.06 7.08 3.43
C HIS A 97 -2.21 8.30 4.34
N PRO A 98 -1.12 9.03 4.64
CA PRO A 98 -1.18 10.24 5.47
C PRO A 98 -1.99 11.38 4.85
N GLY A 99 -1.96 11.50 3.52
CA GLY A 99 -2.62 12.58 2.78
C GLY A 99 -1.66 13.42 1.94
N LEU A 100 -2.20 14.42 1.26
CA LEU A 100 -1.44 15.35 0.42
C LEU A 100 -2.03 16.77 0.50
N GLU A 101 -1.22 17.79 0.17
CA GLU A 101 -1.59 19.22 0.11
C GLU A 101 -2.13 19.82 1.42
N GLY A 102 -1.94 19.13 2.55
CA GLY A 102 -2.42 19.58 3.85
C GLY A 102 -1.32 19.65 4.91
N LYS A 103 -1.72 19.42 6.17
CA LYS A 103 -0.81 19.50 7.33
C LYS A 103 -0.78 18.18 8.09
N LEU A 104 0.39 17.84 8.60
CA LEU A 104 0.58 16.64 9.41
C LEU A 104 -0.25 16.68 10.70
N GLU A 105 -0.40 17.86 11.32
CA GLU A 105 -1.22 18.05 12.51
C GLU A 105 -2.69 17.69 12.25
N GLU A 106 -3.20 18.01 11.07
CA GLU A 106 -4.58 17.65 10.69
C GLU A 106 -4.71 16.14 10.44
N THR A 107 -3.70 15.52 9.80
CA THR A 107 -3.63 14.06 9.68
C THR A 107 -3.70 13.39 11.06
N LEU A 108 -2.87 13.82 11.99
CA LEU A 108 -2.85 13.30 13.37
C LEU A 108 -4.19 13.51 14.08
N ARG A 109 -4.79 14.68 13.91
CA ARG A 109 -6.09 14.99 14.50
C ARG A 109 -7.19 14.05 13.96
N GLN A 110 -7.29 13.91 12.65
CA GLN A 110 -8.29 13.05 12.04
C GLN A 110 -8.08 11.57 12.39
N LEU A 111 -6.83 11.09 12.38
CA LEU A 111 -6.53 9.72 12.79
C LEU A 111 -6.97 9.44 14.24
N LYS A 112 -6.76 10.39 15.17
CA LYS A 112 -7.22 10.28 16.57
C LYS A 112 -8.76 10.21 16.64
N VAL A 113 -9.45 11.09 15.93
CA VAL A 113 -10.92 11.11 15.87
C VAL A 113 -11.44 9.78 15.32
N PHE A 114 -10.92 9.33 14.19
CA PHE A 114 -11.38 8.09 13.55
C PHE A 114 -10.99 6.83 14.34
N LYS A 115 -9.87 6.85 15.06
CA LYS A 115 -9.52 5.75 15.98
C LYS A 115 -10.57 5.58 17.08
N THR A 116 -11.14 6.68 17.57
CA THR A 116 -12.24 6.63 18.54
C THR A 116 -13.55 6.20 17.91
N GLU A 117 -13.86 6.65 16.68
CA GLU A 117 -15.11 6.34 15.99
C GLU A 117 -15.13 4.91 15.39
N PHE A 118 -13.98 4.38 14.97
CA PHE A 118 -13.81 3.08 14.29
C PHE A 118 -12.71 2.23 14.95
N PRO A 119 -12.83 1.90 16.25
CA PRO A 119 -11.74 1.25 16.99
C PRO A 119 -11.29 -0.07 16.34
N GLU A 120 -12.24 -0.91 15.88
CA GLU A 120 -11.92 -2.20 15.25
C GLU A 120 -11.18 -2.06 13.90
N VAL A 121 -11.37 -0.96 13.16
CA VAL A 121 -10.58 -0.64 11.96
C VAL A 121 -9.17 -0.29 12.38
N PHE A 122 -9.04 0.58 13.40
CA PHE A 122 -7.75 1.11 13.83
C PHE A 122 -6.86 0.11 14.59
N GLU A 123 -7.40 -0.97 15.11
CA GLU A 123 -6.60 -2.13 15.58
C GLU A 123 -5.77 -2.76 14.46
N LYS A 124 -6.16 -2.56 13.20
CA LYS A 124 -5.55 -3.15 12.01
C LYS A 124 -4.86 -2.12 11.11
N VAL A 125 -5.01 -0.83 11.36
CA VAL A 125 -4.43 0.22 10.51
C VAL A 125 -2.90 0.21 10.61
N ILE A 126 -2.28 0.27 9.44
CA ILE A 126 -0.88 0.61 9.26
C ILE A 126 -0.80 1.79 8.28
N ILE A 127 0.15 2.69 8.50
CA ILE A 127 0.35 3.85 7.64
C ILE A 127 1.40 3.53 6.57
N GLU A 128 1.26 4.04 5.36
CA GLU A 128 2.22 3.86 4.28
C GLU A 128 2.97 5.16 4.00
N ASN A 129 4.29 5.09 3.76
CA ASN A 129 5.07 6.24 3.29
C ASN A 129 4.69 6.62 1.86
N LYS A 130 4.94 7.88 1.49
CA LYS A 130 4.65 8.41 0.16
C LYS A 130 5.93 9.00 -0.48
N PRO A 131 6.01 9.09 -1.82
CA PRO A 131 7.02 9.94 -2.45
C PRO A 131 6.76 11.40 -2.04
N LYS A 132 7.76 12.29 -2.20
CA LYS A 132 7.57 13.71 -1.85
C LYS A 132 6.56 14.41 -2.76
N LEU A 133 6.53 14.02 -4.02
CA LEU A 133 5.64 14.58 -5.04
C LEU A 133 4.61 13.54 -5.48
N GLY A 134 3.35 13.92 -5.46
CA GLY A 134 2.26 13.14 -6.04
C GLY A 134 2.26 13.17 -7.57
N LEU A 135 1.31 12.45 -8.17
CA LEU A 135 1.24 12.26 -9.63
C LEU A 135 1.09 13.56 -10.43
N LYS A 136 0.50 14.60 -9.84
CA LYS A 136 0.31 15.93 -10.45
C LYS A 136 1.22 17.00 -9.85
N GLY A 137 2.23 16.58 -9.04
CA GLY A 137 3.18 17.46 -8.39
C GLY A 137 2.74 17.99 -7.02
N GLU A 138 1.66 17.44 -6.44
CA GLU A 138 1.21 17.80 -5.10
C GLU A 138 2.22 17.37 -4.04
N LEU A 139 2.31 18.11 -2.94
CA LEU A 139 3.15 17.73 -1.81
C LEU A 139 2.47 16.64 -0.97
N CYS A 140 3.13 15.48 -0.89
CA CYS A 140 2.67 14.37 -0.06
C CYS A 140 3.21 14.47 1.37
N LEU A 141 2.39 14.06 2.33
CA LEU A 141 2.80 13.80 3.70
C LEU A 141 3.25 12.35 3.87
N GLY A 142 4.11 12.11 4.85
CA GLY A 142 4.67 10.76 5.09
C GLY A 142 5.80 10.41 4.13
N ALA A 143 6.41 11.40 3.49
CA ALA A 143 7.57 11.19 2.62
C ALA A 143 8.88 10.98 3.41
N MET A 144 8.93 11.40 4.67
CA MET A 144 10.10 11.31 5.53
C MET A 144 9.91 10.27 6.64
N PRO A 145 10.96 9.52 7.02
CA PRO A 145 10.89 8.58 8.13
C PRO A 145 10.38 9.22 9.44
N GLN A 146 10.77 10.49 9.68
CA GLN A 146 10.36 11.23 10.87
C GLN A 146 8.84 11.51 10.90
N GLU A 147 8.23 11.84 9.75
CA GLU A 147 6.77 12.05 9.66
C GLU A 147 6.02 10.75 9.94
N ILE A 148 6.48 9.63 9.39
CA ILE A 148 5.90 8.30 9.64
C ILE A 148 6.06 7.91 11.11
N GLY A 149 7.26 8.06 11.67
CA GLY A 149 7.51 7.80 13.10
C GLY A 149 6.59 8.62 14.01
N GLN A 150 6.41 9.91 13.71
CA GLN A 150 5.49 10.77 14.47
C GLN A 150 4.04 10.30 14.39
N ILE A 151 3.58 9.84 13.22
CA ILE A 151 2.23 9.27 13.07
C ILE A 151 2.10 7.99 13.89
N MET A 152 3.05 7.07 13.76
CA MET A 152 3.05 5.79 14.48
C MET A 152 2.98 6.01 15.99
N ASP A 153 3.85 6.85 16.54
CA ASP A 153 3.94 7.11 17.97
C ASP A 153 2.69 7.83 18.50
N SER A 154 2.17 8.81 17.74
CA SER A 154 1.02 9.61 18.16
C SER A 154 -0.29 8.84 18.15
N ILE A 155 -0.43 7.85 17.28
CA ILE A 155 -1.66 7.10 17.06
C ILE A 155 -1.57 5.68 17.62
N GLY A 156 -0.37 5.10 17.70
CA GLY A 156 -0.14 3.69 18.07
C GLY A 156 -0.60 2.75 16.96
N ILE A 157 -0.14 2.97 15.73
CA ILE A 157 -0.41 2.14 14.54
C ILE A 157 0.89 1.64 13.92
N GLY A 158 0.79 0.61 13.07
CA GLY A 158 1.94 0.04 12.38
C GLY A 158 2.32 0.81 11.11
N PHE A 159 3.28 0.26 10.36
CA PHE A 159 3.85 0.86 9.17
C PHE A 159 3.91 -0.13 7.99
N CYS A 160 3.62 0.36 6.79
CA CYS A 160 3.88 -0.28 5.51
C CYS A 160 4.95 0.53 4.77
N LEU A 161 6.08 -0.10 4.45
CA LEU A 161 7.15 0.54 3.69
C LEU A 161 6.96 0.26 2.20
N ASP A 162 6.58 1.28 1.43
CA ASP A 162 6.76 1.26 -0.01
C ASP A 162 8.20 1.66 -0.36
N ILE A 163 8.93 0.72 -0.95
CA ILE A 163 10.35 0.88 -1.31
C ILE A 163 10.51 1.89 -2.44
N GLY A 164 9.62 1.83 -3.44
CA GLY A 164 9.63 2.78 -4.57
C GLY A 164 9.45 4.22 -4.08
N HIS A 165 8.47 4.44 -3.20
CA HIS A 165 8.23 5.76 -2.59
C HIS A 165 9.45 6.28 -1.82
N ALA A 166 10.15 5.41 -1.08
CA ALA A 166 11.37 5.77 -0.37
C ALA A 166 12.51 6.14 -1.33
N ILE A 167 12.67 5.39 -2.43
CA ILE A 167 13.66 5.68 -3.48
C ILE A 167 13.35 7.02 -4.16
N TYR A 168 12.11 7.29 -4.54
CA TYR A 168 11.71 8.55 -5.17
C TYR A 168 11.86 9.76 -4.23
N TYR A 169 11.59 9.56 -2.92
CA TYR A 169 11.89 10.60 -1.93
C TYR A 169 13.40 10.85 -1.84
N ALA A 170 14.22 9.81 -1.80
CA ALA A 170 15.68 9.93 -1.74
C ALA A 170 16.23 10.69 -2.96
N ALA A 171 15.75 10.39 -4.17
CA ALA A 171 16.12 11.11 -5.39
C ALA A 171 15.74 12.60 -5.31
N TRP A 172 14.51 12.91 -4.85
CA TRP A 172 14.05 14.29 -4.65
C TRP A 172 14.92 15.05 -3.65
N ALA A 173 15.26 14.40 -2.52
CA ALA A 173 16.07 14.96 -1.45
C ALA A 173 17.59 14.97 -1.78
N LYS A 174 18.01 14.36 -2.90
CA LYS A 174 19.41 14.16 -3.30
C LYS A 174 20.21 13.39 -2.24
N LEU A 175 19.60 12.35 -1.68
CA LEU A 175 20.19 11.47 -0.68
C LEU A 175 20.39 10.05 -1.23
N PRO A 176 21.34 9.26 -0.70
CA PRO A 176 21.47 7.85 -1.04
C PRO A 176 20.18 7.09 -0.65
N TRP A 177 19.58 6.39 -1.60
CA TRP A 177 18.31 5.68 -1.37
C TRP A 177 18.44 4.57 -0.30
N GLN A 178 19.60 3.91 -0.24
CA GLN A 178 19.86 2.87 0.76
C GLN A 178 19.69 3.42 2.18
N LYS A 179 20.24 4.61 2.43
CA LYS A 179 20.14 5.29 3.73
C LYS A 179 18.67 5.56 4.10
N ILE A 180 17.88 6.06 3.13
CA ILE A 180 16.45 6.36 3.38
C ILE A 180 15.66 5.08 3.66
N VAL A 181 15.89 4.01 2.89
CA VAL A 181 15.26 2.71 3.13
C VAL A 181 15.67 2.14 4.50
N GLU A 182 16.95 2.26 4.89
CA GLU A 182 17.43 1.85 6.23
C GLU A 182 16.75 2.64 7.35
N GLU A 183 16.60 3.98 7.20
CA GLU A 183 15.90 4.82 8.17
C GLU A 183 14.41 4.42 8.30
N PHE A 184 13.72 4.12 7.21
CA PHE A 184 12.36 3.59 7.25
C PHE A 184 12.30 2.18 7.88
N ASN A 185 13.23 1.30 7.54
CA ASN A 185 13.30 -0.05 8.13
C ASN A 185 13.54 -0.03 9.65
N ALA A 186 14.23 0.99 10.17
CA ALA A 186 14.38 1.19 11.62
C ALA A 186 13.03 1.39 12.34
N LEU A 187 11.98 1.80 11.63
CA LEU A 187 10.60 1.89 12.14
C LEU A 187 9.89 0.53 12.19
N LYS A 188 10.54 -0.55 11.77
CA LYS A 188 10.04 -1.93 11.80
C LYS A 188 8.73 -2.11 11.02
N PRO A 189 8.74 -1.95 9.69
CA PRO A 189 7.56 -2.15 8.85
C PRO A 189 6.95 -3.54 9.05
N ARG A 190 5.63 -3.61 9.08
CA ARG A 190 4.87 -4.87 9.12
C ARG A 190 4.64 -5.45 7.72
N ALA A 191 4.56 -4.57 6.73
CA ALA A 191 4.34 -4.92 5.34
C ALA A 191 5.20 -4.05 4.43
N TYR A 192 5.41 -4.52 3.21
CA TYR A 192 6.20 -3.86 2.18
C TYR A 192 5.42 -3.83 0.87
N HIS A 193 5.58 -2.73 0.12
CA HIS A 193 5.20 -2.65 -1.28
C HIS A 193 6.45 -2.58 -2.15
N LEU A 194 6.39 -3.23 -3.31
CA LEU A 194 7.50 -3.26 -4.24
C LEU A 194 7.01 -3.18 -5.68
N SER A 195 7.63 -2.31 -6.45
CA SER A 195 7.55 -2.18 -7.89
C SER A 195 8.95 -1.87 -8.43
N ASP A 196 9.09 -1.72 -9.75
CA ASP A 196 10.30 -1.19 -10.36
C ASP A 196 10.09 0.27 -10.80
N GLY A 197 11.16 0.93 -11.19
CA GLY A 197 11.14 2.31 -11.66
C GLY A 197 12.53 2.84 -11.97
N ASP A 198 12.62 4.15 -12.21
CA ASP A 198 13.90 4.83 -12.39
C ASP A 198 14.37 5.43 -11.07
N ILE A 199 15.53 4.99 -10.59
CA ILE A 199 16.17 5.44 -9.34
C ILE A 199 16.41 6.97 -9.30
N ALA A 200 16.48 7.63 -10.45
CA ALA A 200 16.63 9.08 -10.56
C ALA A 200 15.30 9.83 -10.65
N SER A 201 14.18 9.11 -10.75
CA SER A 201 12.84 9.72 -10.85
C SER A 201 12.37 10.27 -9.51
N PHE A 202 11.58 11.34 -9.55
CA PHE A 202 10.81 11.85 -8.41
C PHE A 202 9.35 11.40 -8.46
N LYS A 203 8.96 10.73 -9.54
CA LYS A 203 7.58 10.28 -9.79
C LYS A 203 7.46 8.81 -9.52
N ASP A 204 6.37 8.46 -8.87
CA ASP A 204 5.95 7.09 -8.69
C ASP A 204 5.58 6.44 -10.03
N MET A 205 6.24 5.33 -10.39
CA MET A 205 6.15 4.75 -11.74
C MET A 205 5.43 3.41 -11.78
N HIS A 206 5.53 2.61 -10.73
CA HIS A 206 4.94 1.26 -10.65
C HIS A 206 5.29 0.36 -11.85
N GLU A 207 6.53 0.42 -12.34
CA GLU A 207 6.97 -0.38 -13.49
C GLU A 207 7.04 -1.87 -13.13
N HIS A 208 6.91 -2.73 -14.16
CA HIS A 208 7.18 -4.16 -14.03
C HIS A 208 8.62 -4.41 -13.67
N PHE A 209 8.86 -5.46 -12.89
CA PHE A 209 10.22 -5.82 -12.49
C PHE A 209 11.13 -6.09 -13.69
N GLY A 210 12.31 -5.45 -13.69
CA GLY A 210 13.28 -5.49 -14.77
C GLY A 210 13.03 -4.50 -15.91
N SER A 211 11.97 -3.67 -15.82
CA SER A 211 11.71 -2.59 -16.77
C SER A 211 12.34 -1.26 -16.34
N GLY A 212 12.68 -1.13 -15.07
CA GLY A 212 13.38 0.01 -14.50
C GLY A 212 14.86 -0.31 -14.23
N ASN A 213 15.42 0.35 -13.21
CA ASN A 213 16.82 0.20 -12.84
C ASN A 213 17.03 0.06 -11.31
N PHE A 214 16.00 -0.39 -10.57
CA PHE A 214 16.15 -0.66 -9.15
C PHE A 214 17.07 -1.86 -8.89
N ASP A 215 17.92 -1.74 -7.87
CA ASP A 215 18.82 -2.81 -7.44
C ASP A 215 18.09 -3.83 -6.56
N PHE A 216 17.41 -4.81 -7.19
CA PHE A 216 16.65 -5.82 -6.47
C PHE A 216 17.53 -6.75 -5.62
N GLU A 217 18.77 -7.01 -6.02
CA GLU A 217 19.70 -7.78 -5.22
C GLU A 217 19.92 -7.10 -3.86
N LYS A 218 20.15 -5.80 -3.87
CA LYS A 218 20.32 -5.01 -2.65
C LYS A 218 19.02 -4.82 -1.89
N ILE A 219 17.93 -4.45 -2.57
CA ILE A 219 16.61 -4.21 -1.94
C ILE A 219 16.15 -5.44 -1.18
N MET A 220 16.22 -6.63 -1.76
CA MET A 220 15.73 -7.85 -1.13
C MET A 220 16.54 -8.27 0.10
N THR A 221 17.81 -7.81 0.22
CA THR A 221 18.57 -8.02 1.48
C THR A 221 18.08 -7.13 2.62
N MET A 222 17.35 -6.06 2.33
CA MET A 222 16.84 -5.10 3.32
C MET A 222 15.43 -5.45 3.83
N ILE A 223 14.74 -6.41 3.19
CA ILE A 223 13.39 -6.85 3.57
C ILE A 223 13.49 -8.13 4.42
N PRO A 224 12.96 -8.15 5.67
CA PRO A 224 12.96 -9.35 6.50
C PRO A 224 12.20 -10.52 5.86
N GLY A 225 12.73 -11.75 6.01
CA GLY A 225 12.22 -12.94 5.33
C GLY A 225 10.81 -13.40 5.76
N ASP A 226 10.26 -12.89 6.85
CA ASP A 226 8.92 -13.19 7.36
C ASP A 226 7.88 -12.10 7.04
N SER A 227 8.27 -11.08 6.25
CA SER A 227 7.42 -9.94 5.90
C SER A 227 6.30 -10.30 4.93
N PHE A 228 5.24 -9.49 4.94
CA PHE A 228 4.28 -9.38 3.85
C PHE A 228 4.86 -8.47 2.76
N LEU A 229 4.87 -8.91 1.51
CA LEU A 229 5.35 -8.15 0.36
C LEU A 229 4.28 -8.13 -0.73
N ALA A 230 3.59 -7.01 -0.91
CA ALA A 230 2.66 -6.82 -2.02
C ALA A 230 3.40 -6.32 -3.26
N ILE A 231 3.14 -6.96 -4.41
CA ILE A 231 3.65 -6.53 -5.72
C ILE A 231 2.70 -5.46 -6.26
N GLU A 232 3.22 -4.24 -6.40
CA GLU A 232 2.46 -3.05 -6.78
C GLU A 232 2.87 -2.52 -8.16
N THR A 233 3.13 -3.43 -9.10
CA THR A 233 3.39 -3.08 -10.49
C THR A 233 2.10 -2.69 -11.22
N LYS A 234 2.21 -1.88 -12.28
CA LYS A 234 1.09 -1.56 -13.17
C LYS A 234 0.45 -2.84 -13.74
N ARG A 235 -0.73 -2.72 -14.32
CA ARG A 235 -1.42 -3.84 -14.98
C ARG A 235 -1.51 -3.59 -16.48
N ASP A 236 -1.06 -4.56 -17.27
CA ASP A 236 -1.12 -4.53 -18.74
C ASP A 236 -2.53 -4.87 -19.24
N SER A 237 -3.28 -5.63 -18.45
CA SER A 237 -4.64 -6.08 -18.78
C SER A 237 -5.57 -5.87 -17.58
N TRP A 238 -6.84 -5.65 -17.85
CA TRP A 238 -7.91 -5.63 -16.83
C TRP A 238 -8.69 -6.95 -16.76
N LYS A 239 -8.25 -7.98 -17.51
CA LYS A 239 -8.95 -9.28 -17.64
C LYS A 239 -8.13 -10.47 -17.19
N ASP A 240 -6.81 -10.34 -17.18
CA ASP A 240 -5.90 -11.41 -16.80
C ASP A 240 -4.76 -10.88 -15.90
N LEU A 241 -3.97 -11.79 -15.36
CA LEU A 241 -2.86 -11.53 -14.45
C LEU A 241 -1.53 -12.11 -14.97
N ASN A 242 -1.37 -12.20 -16.30
CA ASN A 242 -0.16 -12.72 -16.91
C ASN A 242 1.07 -11.85 -16.63
N ASP A 243 0.88 -10.54 -16.53
CA ASP A 243 1.88 -9.58 -16.10
C ASP A 243 2.35 -9.84 -14.65
N PHE A 244 1.40 -10.04 -13.74
CA PHE A 244 1.68 -10.34 -12.34
C PHE A 244 2.44 -11.68 -12.18
N GLU A 245 2.08 -12.73 -12.93
CA GLU A 245 2.79 -14.01 -12.88
C GLU A 245 4.26 -13.84 -13.31
N LYS A 246 4.54 -13.04 -14.34
CA LYS A 246 5.91 -12.70 -14.76
C LYS A 246 6.67 -11.90 -13.69
N ASP A 247 6.01 -10.95 -13.05
CA ASP A 247 6.61 -10.17 -11.95
C ASP A 247 6.96 -11.08 -10.76
N VAL A 248 6.08 -12.01 -10.41
CA VAL A 248 6.36 -13.00 -9.36
C VAL A 248 7.54 -13.89 -9.74
N ASP A 249 7.61 -14.37 -10.98
CA ASP A 249 8.74 -15.20 -11.45
C ASP A 249 10.06 -14.41 -11.45
N PHE A 250 10.00 -13.11 -11.71
CA PHE A 250 11.18 -12.25 -11.62
C PHE A 250 11.66 -12.13 -10.16
N ILE A 251 10.77 -11.75 -9.25
CA ILE A 251 11.17 -11.47 -7.86
C ILE A 251 11.57 -12.74 -7.09
N LYS A 252 10.99 -13.90 -7.42
CA LYS A 252 11.36 -15.19 -6.82
C LYS A 252 12.84 -15.54 -6.97
N ARG A 253 13.53 -15.00 -7.98
CA ARG A 253 14.99 -15.20 -8.16
C ARG A 253 15.82 -14.56 -7.04
N TYR A 254 15.27 -13.60 -6.33
CA TYR A 254 15.89 -12.87 -5.23
C TYR A 254 15.36 -13.28 -3.84
N LEU A 255 14.34 -14.15 -3.77
CA LEU A 255 13.87 -14.72 -2.51
C LEU A 255 14.85 -15.77 -2.01
N LYS A 256 15.28 -15.64 -0.76
CA LYS A 256 16.15 -16.63 -0.06
C LYS A 256 15.30 -17.61 0.71
#